data_8676088ba8d41dd34569e4fb99401727
#
_entry.id   8676088ba8d41dd34569e4fb99401727
#
_cell.length_a   1.000
_cell.length_b   1.000
_cell.length_c   1.000
_cell.angle_alpha   90.00
_cell.angle_beta   90.00
_cell.angle_gamma   90.00
#
_symmetry.space_group_name_H-M   'P 1'
#
loop_
_entity.id
_entity.type
_entity.pdbx_description
1 polymer ?
#
loop_
_entity_poly.entity_id
_entity_poly.type
_entity_poly.pdbx_seq_one_letter_code
_entity_poly.pdbx_strand_id
1 'polypeptide(L)'
;MAKTSMKPDPADTVAEALNPELESDAKVAESRRGVLIALPSWVYLTVFFALPLVIVVVYSFATRSSTGLTRLTGWNLDSYRRLFDPLVAQIAVRSLVLALATTVICLLLSYPFAYYIATRAPKWRNLLIVFVLIPFWSNFLVRTYAWRVILGSDGPLAQLTESLGFEPIRLLFTNTAILIGLVYGYLPFMVLPLYAALERMDWSLVEAARDLYANGWTAFRKVTWPLSRPGVIAGSILVFIPSLGAYVTPALLGGARTTLLGDYIVSQFLAARNQPFGSALSVAVMSVMLVAVIIYFRSGAKNL
;
A
#
# COMPACT_ATOMS: atom_id res chain seq x y z
N MET A 1 -26.38 -60.62 -35.59
CA MET A 1 -26.52 -60.09 -34.22
C MET A 1 -27.11 -58.69 -34.29
N ALA A 2 -28.45 -58.60 -34.10
CA ALA A 2 -29.11 -57.29 -34.11
C ALA A 2 -29.01 -56.61 -32.78
N LYS A 3 -28.41 -55.39 -32.77
CA LYS A 3 -28.41 -54.49 -31.61
C LYS A 3 -29.83 -53.93 -31.46
N THR A 4 -30.54 -54.42 -30.47
CA THR A 4 -31.84 -53.85 -30.05
C THR A 4 -31.58 -52.44 -29.50
N SER A 5 -31.99 -51.44 -30.27
CA SER A 5 -32.02 -50.05 -29.81
C SER A 5 -33.10 -49.93 -28.72
N MET A 6 -32.66 -49.93 -27.47
CA MET A 6 -33.53 -49.68 -26.33
C MET A 6 -33.89 -48.19 -26.35
N LYS A 7 -35.16 -47.90 -26.58
CA LYS A 7 -35.72 -46.56 -26.52
C LYS A 7 -35.61 -46.10 -25.07
N PRO A 8 -35.07 -44.90 -24.79
CA PRO A 8 -34.95 -44.43 -23.41
C PRO A 8 -36.35 -44.36 -22.75
N ASP A 9 -36.41 -44.74 -21.49
CA ASP A 9 -37.63 -44.70 -20.68
C ASP A 9 -38.15 -43.26 -20.60
N PRO A 10 -39.44 -43.00 -20.84
CA PRO A 10 -40.00 -41.66 -20.66
C PRO A 10 -39.75 -41.07 -19.26
N ALA A 11 -39.57 -41.92 -18.25
CA ALA A 11 -39.19 -41.47 -16.89
C ALA A 11 -37.78 -40.89 -16.83
N ASP A 12 -36.81 -41.45 -17.59
CA ASP A 12 -35.42 -40.94 -17.62
C ASP A 12 -35.33 -39.59 -18.38
N THR A 13 -36.14 -39.42 -19.44
CA THR A 13 -36.20 -38.16 -20.18
C THR A 13 -36.86 -37.02 -19.38
N VAL A 14 -37.84 -37.33 -18.53
CA VAL A 14 -38.47 -36.36 -17.62
C VAL A 14 -37.53 -36.01 -16.43
N ALA A 15 -36.80 -36.99 -15.90
CA ALA A 15 -35.80 -36.76 -14.85
C ALA A 15 -34.62 -35.92 -15.36
N GLU A 16 -34.18 -36.13 -16.62
CA GLU A 16 -33.11 -35.37 -17.25
C GLU A 16 -33.56 -33.95 -17.63
N ALA A 17 -34.85 -33.73 -17.96
CA ALA A 17 -35.40 -32.40 -18.21
C ALA A 17 -35.68 -31.57 -16.93
N LEU A 18 -35.98 -32.23 -15.80
CA LEU A 18 -36.17 -31.57 -14.49
C LEU A 18 -34.86 -31.21 -13.80
N ASN A 19 -33.76 -31.81 -14.19
CA ASN A 19 -32.45 -31.62 -13.58
C ASN A 19 -31.91 -30.17 -13.69
N PRO A 20 -32.02 -29.45 -14.84
CA PRO A 20 -31.54 -28.08 -14.97
C PRO A 20 -32.34 -27.05 -14.13
N GLU A 21 -33.66 -27.28 -13.95
CA GLU A 21 -34.46 -26.38 -13.10
C GLU A 21 -34.14 -26.58 -11.60
N LEU A 22 -34.02 -27.82 -11.17
CA LEU A 22 -33.64 -28.17 -9.79
C LEU A 22 -32.22 -27.70 -9.49
N GLU A 23 -31.29 -27.82 -10.43
CA GLU A 23 -29.93 -27.26 -10.28
C GLU A 23 -29.91 -25.73 -10.23
N SER A 24 -30.76 -25.06 -11.02
CA SER A 24 -30.86 -23.60 -11.00
C SER A 24 -31.42 -23.09 -9.67
N ASP A 25 -32.45 -23.76 -9.16
CA ASP A 25 -33.09 -23.42 -7.87
C ASP A 25 -32.14 -23.72 -6.68
N ALA A 26 -31.42 -24.84 -6.76
CA ALA A 26 -30.39 -25.15 -5.76
C ALA A 26 -29.25 -24.12 -5.77
N LYS A 27 -28.76 -23.71 -6.93
CA LYS A 27 -27.72 -22.65 -7.06
C LYS A 27 -28.21 -21.29 -6.57
N VAL A 28 -29.47 -20.93 -6.81
CA VAL A 28 -30.09 -19.69 -6.31
C VAL A 28 -30.26 -19.75 -4.79
N ALA A 29 -30.69 -20.89 -4.24
CA ALA A 29 -30.84 -21.07 -2.79
C ALA A 29 -29.49 -21.07 -2.07
N GLU A 30 -28.45 -21.67 -2.67
CA GLU A 30 -27.08 -21.68 -2.17
C GLU A 30 -26.47 -20.26 -2.23
N SER A 31 -26.70 -19.51 -3.28
CA SER A 31 -26.32 -18.11 -3.42
C SER A 31 -26.99 -17.23 -2.35
N ARG A 32 -28.27 -17.40 -2.07
CA ARG A 32 -29.00 -16.65 -1.03
C ARG A 32 -28.51 -17.00 0.36
N ARG A 33 -28.21 -18.27 0.65
CA ARG A 33 -27.59 -18.67 1.93
C ARG A 33 -26.21 -18.10 2.09
N GLY A 34 -25.40 -18.08 1.02
CA GLY A 34 -24.09 -17.43 1.02
C GLY A 34 -24.15 -15.95 1.34
N VAL A 35 -25.12 -15.22 0.75
CA VAL A 35 -25.36 -13.79 1.06
C VAL A 35 -25.78 -13.60 2.53
N LEU A 36 -26.69 -14.44 3.06
CA LEU A 36 -27.12 -14.35 4.46
C LEU A 36 -25.98 -14.61 5.44
N ILE A 37 -25.11 -15.58 5.15
CA ILE A 37 -23.92 -15.87 5.97
C ILE A 37 -22.90 -14.72 5.89
N ALA A 38 -22.75 -14.09 4.74
CA ALA A 38 -21.86 -12.95 4.54
C ALA A 38 -22.43 -11.63 5.14
N LEU A 39 -23.74 -11.54 5.34
CA LEU A 39 -24.43 -10.31 5.75
C LEU A 39 -23.90 -9.71 7.06
N PRO A 40 -23.61 -10.47 8.15
CA PRO A 40 -23.03 -9.90 9.36
C PRO A 40 -21.67 -9.24 9.10
N SER A 41 -20.82 -9.84 8.25
CA SER A 41 -19.53 -9.28 7.87
C SER A 41 -19.68 -8.00 7.04
N TRP A 42 -20.63 -7.98 6.10
CA TRP A 42 -20.95 -6.80 5.31
C TRP A 42 -21.50 -5.66 6.16
N VAL A 43 -22.42 -5.95 7.09
CA VAL A 43 -22.96 -4.95 8.01
C VAL A 43 -21.84 -4.38 8.89
N TYR A 44 -21.00 -5.25 9.46
CA TYR A 44 -19.86 -4.83 10.26
C TYR A 44 -18.92 -3.90 9.46
N LEU A 45 -18.49 -4.31 8.28
CA LEU A 45 -17.61 -3.50 7.44
C LEU A 45 -18.28 -2.17 7.04
N THR A 46 -19.55 -2.19 6.68
CA THR A 46 -20.27 -0.97 6.29
C THR A 46 -20.38 0.00 7.46
N VAL A 47 -20.78 -0.47 8.64
CA VAL A 47 -20.96 0.39 9.82
C VAL A 47 -19.61 0.92 10.31
N PHE A 48 -18.62 0.06 10.50
CA PHE A 48 -17.35 0.46 11.13
C PHE A 48 -16.37 1.13 10.14
N PHE A 49 -16.54 0.95 8.84
CA PHE A 49 -15.68 1.55 7.83
C PHE A 49 -16.36 2.72 7.10
N ALA A 50 -17.58 2.53 6.59
CA ALA A 50 -18.25 3.55 5.81
C ALA A 50 -18.76 4.71 6.69
N LEU A 51 -19.27 4.44 7.88
CA LEU A 51 -19.82 5.49 8.76
C LEU A 51 -18.75 6.53 9.17
N PRO A 52 -17.54 6.17 9.64
CA PRO A 52 -16.49 7.15 9.90
C PRO A 52 -16.08 7.93 8.66
N LEU A 53 -16.03 7.30 7.47
CA LEU A 53 -15.72 8.01 6.23
C LEU A 53 -16.82 9.05 5.88
N VAL A 54 -18.09 8.68 6.02
CA VAL A 54 -19.22 9.61 5.81
C VAL A 54 -19.12 10.79 6.79
N ILE A 55 -18.79 10.55 8.05
CA ILE A 55 -18.57 11.62 9.03
C ILE A 55 -17.47 12.57 8.56
N VAL A 56 -16.32 12.06 8.11
CA VAL A 56 -15.23 12.90 7.59
C VAL A 56 -15.68 13.70 6.37
N VAL A 57 -16.44 13.08 5.44
CA VAL A 57 -16.98 13.78 4.27
C VAL A 57 -17.96 14.87 4.70
N VAL A 58 -18.87 14.62 5.64
CA VAL A 58 -19.81 15.63 6.17
C VAL A 58 -19.06 16.78 6.84
N TYR A 59 -18.07 16.47 7.69
CA TYR A 59 -17.25 17.50 8.34
C TYR A 59 -16.42 18.33 7.38
N SER A 60 -16.07 17.82 6.22
CA SER A 60 -15.32 18.58 5.20
C SER A 60 -16.10 19.79 4.64
N PHE A 61 -17.43 19.76 4.72
CA PHE A 61 -18.32 20.85 4.32
C PHE A 61 -18.78 21.73 5.51
N ALA A 62 -18.37 21.40 6.73
CA ALA A 62 -18.72 22.15 7.92
C ALA A 62 -17.98 23.49 8.00
N THR A 63 -18.47 24.38 8.85
CA THR A 63 -17.80 25.65 9.15
C THR A 63 -17.14 25.62 10.52
N ARG A 64 -16.00 26.30 10.65
CA ARG A 64 -15.35 26.52 11.94
C ARG A 64 -15.91 27.77 12.61
N SER A 65 -16.39 27.65 13.83
CA SER A 65 -16.77 28.78 14.66
C SER A 65 -15.53 29.55 15.14
N SER A 66 -15.70 30.84 15.51
CA SER A 66 -14.67 31.66 16.17
C SER A 66 -14.13 31.03 17.47
N THR A 67 -14.95 30.22 18.14
CA THR A 67 -14.58 29.46 19.34
C THR A 67 -13.86 28.13 19.04
N GLY A 68 -13.57 27.81 17.78
CA GLY A 68 -12.91 26.55 17.37
C GLY A 68 -13.84 25.35 17.28
N LEU A 69 -15.14 25.50 17.54
CA LEU A 69 -16.12 24.44 17.43
C LEU A 69 -16.55 24.25 15.98
N THR A 70 -16.74 23.01 15.57
CA THR A 70 -17.29 22.67 14.25
C THR A 70 -18.81 22.86 14.25
N ARG A 71 -19.33 23.62 13.31
CA ARG A 71 -20.76 23.83 13.10
C ARG A 71 -21.17 23.21 11.78
N LEU A 72 -22.20 22.38 11.81
CA LEU A 72 -22.84 21.79 10.63
C LEU A 72 -23.93 22.69 10.00
N THR A 73 -24.08 23.89 10.52
CA THR A 73 -25.06 24.89 10.03
C THR A 73 -24.54 25.57 8.78
N GLY A 74 -24.86 25.01 7.63
CA GLY A 74 -24.51 25.56 6.32
C GLY A 74 -23.37 24.81 5.63
N TRP A 75 -23.67 24.26 4.47
CA TRP A 75 -22.70 23.64 3.60
C TRP A 75 -21.77 24.70 3.01
N ASN A 76 -20.48 24.57 3.24
CA ASN A 76 -19.46 25.55 2.87
C ASN A 76 -18.31 24.87 2.12
N LEU A 77 -17.81 25.53 1.09
CA LEU A 77 -16.67 25.08 0.29
C LEU A 77 -15.35 25.81 0.64
N ASP A 78 -15.32 26.64 1.68
CA ASP A 78 -14.14 27.43 2.03
C ASP A 78 -12.95 26.53 2.39
N SER A 79 -13.18 25.38 3.04
CA SER A 79 -12.15 24.38 3.32
C SER A 79 -11.55 23.85 2.02
N TYR A 80 -12.34 23.62 0.98
CA TYR A 80 -11.86 23.15 -0.33
C TYR A 80 -11.12 24.24 -1.11
N ARG A 81 -11.57 25.52 -1.01
CA ARG A 81 -10.83 26.65 -1.61
C ARG A 81 -9.43 26.78 -1.01
N ARG A 82 -9.28 26.57 0.28
CA ARG A 82 -7.99 26.59 0.98
C ARG A 82 -7.05 25.45 0.59
N LEU A 83 -7.51 24.40 -0.06
CA LEU A 83 -6.64 23.35 -0.61
C LEU A 83 -5.71 23.89 -1.71
N PHE A 84 -6.11 24.97 -2.37
CA PHE A 84 -5.32 25.63 -3.41
C PHE A 84 -4.33 26.68 -2.87
N ASP A 85 -4.24 26.85 -1.54
CA ASP A 85 -3.25 27.75 -0.95
C ASP A 85 -1.82 27.26 -1.30
N PRO A 86 -0.89 28.17 -1.64
CA PRO A 86 0.48 27.83 -1.99
C PRO A 86 1.19 26.96 -0.96
N LEU A 87 0.91 27.18 0.34
CA LEU A 87 1.46 26.38 1.43
C LEU A 87 1.02 24.91 1.33
N VAL A 88 -0.28 24.69 1.10
CA VAL A 88 -0.84 23.33 0.96
C VAL A 88 -0.26 22.63 -0.26
N ALA A 89 -0.17 23.33 -1.39
CA ALA A 89 0.45 22.82 -2.61
C ALA A 89 1.93 22.44 -2.38
N GLN A 90 2.70 23.27 -1.69
CA GLN A 90 4.09 22.98 -1.36
C GLN A 90 4.23 21.72 -0.47
N ILE A 91 3.38 21.59 0.56
CA ILE A 91 3.33 20.40 1.43
C ILE A 91 2.96 19.16 0.61
N ALA A 92 1.97 19.27 -0.27
CA ALA A 92 1.52 18.17 -1.12
C ALA A 92 2.63 17.69 -2.08
N VAL A 93 3.29 18.61 -2.77
CA VAL A 93 4.41 18.30 -3.67
C VAL A 93 5.57 17.66 -2.91
N ARG A 94 5.94 18.21 -1.75
CA ARG A 94 6.99 17.63 -0.90
C ARG A 94 6.64 16.20 -0.48
N SER A 95 5.41 15.95 -0.04
CA SER A 95 4.94 14.63 0.36
C SER A 95 4.97 13.64 -0.80
N LEU A 96 4.54 14.08 -1.99
CA LEU A 96 4.59 13.29 -3.20
C LEU A 96 6.01 12.90 -3.59
N VAL A 97 6.93 13.87 -3.58
CA VAL A 97 8.35 13.64 -3.91
C VAL A 97 8.98 12.66 -2.93
N LEU A 98 8.75 12.83 -1.60
CA LEU A 98 9.29 11.93 -0.60
C LEU A 98 8.67 10.53 -0.69
N ALA A 99 7.37 10.41 -0.94
CA ALA A 99 6.72 9.11 -1.14
C ALA A 99 7.23 8.38 -2.38
N LEU A 100 7.42 9.10 -3.51
CA LEU A 100 8.03 8.55 -4.72
C LEU A 100 9.48 8.16 -4.48
N ALA A 101 10.29 9.01 -3.85
CA ALA A 101 11.67 8.70 -3.52
C ALA A 101 11.76 7.46 -2.61
N THR A 102 10.92 7.37 -1.57
CA THR A 102 10.81 6.18 -0.70
C THR A 102 10.50 4.94 -1.52
N THR A 103 9.52 5.01 -2.42
CA THR A 103 9.10 3.88 -3.25
C THR A 103 10.23 3.42 -4.18
N VAL A 104 10.89 4.36 -4.85
CA VAL A 104 12.01 4.06 -5.76
C VAL A 104 13.19 3.45 -4.99
N ILE A 105 13.58 4.03 -3.85
CA ILE A 105 14.68 3.49 -3.05
C ILE A 105 14.32 2.11 -2.49
N CYS A 106 13.10 1.92 -1.97
CA CYS A 106 12.63 0.60 -1.55
C CYS A 106 12.70 -0.41 -2.70
N LEU A 107 12.28 -0.03 -3.91
CA LEU A 107 12.34 -0.91 -5.09
C LEU A 107 13.79 -1.28 -5.43
N LEU A 108 14.68 -0.30 -5.48
CA LEU A 108 16.09 -0.51 -5.81
C LEU A 108 16.81 -1.42 -4.80
N LEU A 109 16.47 -1.30 -3.52
CA LEU A 109 17.05 -2.14 -2.47
C LEU A 109 16.38 -3.53 -2.41
N SER A 110 15.05 -3.56 -2.55
CA SER A 110 14.27 -4.80 -2.40
C SER A 110 14.41 -5.72 -3.60
N TYR A 111 14.58 -5.19 -4.82
CA TYR A 111 14.61 -6.03 -6.03
C TYR A 111 15.79 -7.00 -6.04
N PRO A 112 17.06 -6.56 -5.87
CA PRO A 112 18.19 -7.48 -5.81
C PRO A 112 18.09 -8.45 -4.62
N PHE A 113 17.53 -7.98 -3.49
CA PHE A 113 17.36 -8.82 -2.32
C PHE A 113 16.27 -9.89 -2.52
N ALA A 114 15.11 -9.54 -3.05
CA ALA A 114 14.04 -10.48 -3.38
C ALA A 114 14.49 -11.50 -4.46
N TYR A 115 15.22 -11.03 -5.48
CA TYR A 115 15.83 -11.90 -6.49
C TYR A 115 16.80 -12.90 -5.87
N TYR A 116 17.67 -12.43 -4.97
CA TYR A 116 18.59 -13.30 -4.24
C TYR A 116 17.86 -14.36 -3.42
N ILE A 117 16.80 -13.98 -2.70
CA ILE A 117 15.98 -14.92 -1.91
C ILE A 117 15.31 -15.96 -2.82
N ALA A 118 14.70 -15.54 -3.93
CA ALA A 118 13.96 -16.41 -4.83
C ALA A 118 14.85 -17.48 -5.49
N THR A 119 16.13 -17.18 -5.69
CA THR A 119 17.10 -18.11 -6.30
C THR A 119 17.74 -19.09 -5.32
N ARG A 120 17.43 -19.01 -4.01
CA ARG A 120 18.03 -19.89 -2.99
C ARG A 120 17.20 -21.16 -2.74
N ALA A 121 17.87 -22.17 -2.18
CA ALA A 121 17.21 -23.38 -1.71
C ALA A 121 16.14 -23.07 -0.65
N PRO A 122 15.03 -23.83 -0.57
CA PRO A 122 13.88 -23.52 0.29
C PRO A 122 14.22 -23.22 1.76
N LYS A 123 15.18 -23.94 2.34
CA LYS A 123 15.63 -23.74 3.72
C LYS A 123 16.20 -22.32 3.97
N TRP A 124 17.07 -21.86 3.09
CA TRP A 124 17.69 -20.54 3.17
C TRP A 124 16.69 -19.42 2.85
N ARG A 125 15.80 -19.68 1.90
CA ARG A 125 14.72 -18.78 1.50
C ARG A 125 13.82 -18.41 2.68
N ASN A 126 13.32 -19.42 3.40
CA ASN A 126 12.48 -19.21 4.58
C ASN A 126 13.21 -18.41 5.67
N LEU A 127 14.47 -18.73 5.92
CA LEU A 127 15.28 -18.01 6.90
C LEU A 127 15.45 -16.53 6.53
N LEU A 128 15.75 -16.23 5.26
CA LEU A 128 15.95 -14.85 4.79
C LEU A 128 14.65 -14.04 4.86
N ILE A 129 13.50 -14.66 4.56
CA ILE A 129 12.19 -14.00 4.71
C ILE A 129 11.92 -13.66 6.17
N VAL A 130 12.21 -14.59 7.08
CA VAL A 130 12.07 -14.35 8.52
C VAL A 130 12.92 -13.15 8.95
N PHE A 131 14.17 -13.05 8.50
CA PHE A 131 15.03 -11.90 8.80
C PHE A 131 14.48 -10.56 8.30
N VAL A 132 13.78 -10.55 7.15
CA VAL A 132 13.06 -9.35 6.66
C VAL A 132 11.91 -8.97 7.59
N LEU A 133 11.24 -9.97 8.18
CA LEU A 133 10.05 -9.77 9.01
C LEU A 133 10.37 -9.47 10.48
N ILE A 134 11.51 -9.95 11.00
CA ILE A 134 11.91 -9.75 12.41
C ILE A 134 11.76 -8.28 12.87
N PRO A 135 12.26 -7.28 12.13
CA PRO A 135 12.11 -5.88 12.52
C PRO A 135 10.65 -5.43 12.65
N PHE A 136 9.73 -6.12 11.94
CA PHE A 136 8.30 -5.80 11.97
C PHE A 136 7.59 -6.23 13.25
N TRP A 137 8.11 -7.21 13.95
CA TRP A 137 7.56 -7.65 15.23
C TRP A 137 7.83 -6.68 16.37
N SER A 138 8.77 -5.76 16.19
CA SER A 138 8.99 -4.66 17.13
C SER A 138 7.97 -3.53 16.92
N ASN A 139 7.64 -2.81 18.00
CA ASN A 139 6.71 -1.69 17.94
C ASN A 139 7.23 -0.58 17.01
N PHE A 140 6.36 -0.08 16.13
CA PHE A 140 6.70 0.96 15.15
C PHE A 140 7.23 2.25 15.80
N LEU A 141 6.63 2.70 16.90
CA LEU A 141 7.08 3.90 17.61
C LEU A 141 8.48 3.72 18.17
N VAL A 142 8.74 2.57 18.81
CA VAL A 142 10.08 2.27 19.38
C VAL A 142 11.14 2.32 18.29
N ARG A 143 10.88 1.75 17.13
CA ARG A 143 11.80 1.80 15.97
C ARG A 143 12.03 3.21 15.48
N THR A 144 10.99 4.03 15.41
CA THR A 144 11.12 5.41 14.95
C THR A 144 11.89 6.26 15.97
N TYR A 145 11.69 6.02 17.25
CA TYR A 145 12.50 6.65 18.31
C TYR A 145 13.96 6.20 18.28
N ALA A 146 14.22 4.93 18.00
CA ALA A 146 15.61 4.46 17.82
C ALA A 146 16.30 5.21 16.67
N TRP A 147 15.63 5.40 15.53
CA TRP A 147 16.15 6.22 14.43
C TRP A 147 16.39 7.68 14.85
N ARG A 148 15.50 8.26 15.66
CA ARG A 148 15.69 9.61 16.19
C ARG A 148 16.97 9.73 17.04
N VAL A 149 17.27 8.72 17.85
CA VAL A 149 18.51 8.66 18.65
C VAL A 149 19.73 8.47 17.75
N ILE A 150 19.66 7.54 16.77
CA ILE A 150 20.77 7.24 15.86
C ILE A 150 21.17 8.44 15.00
N LEU A 151 20.17 9.18 14.49
CA LEU A 151 20.36 10.32 13.59
C LEU A 151 20.53 11.66 14.34
N GLY A 152 20.45 11.65 15.67
CA GLY A 152 20.61 12.83 16.51
C GLY A 152 22.02 13.42 16.44
N SER A 153 22.17 14.69 16.89
CA SER A 153 23.44 15.41 16.88
C SER A 153 24.53 14.74 17.73
N ASP A 154 24.13 14.07 18.81
CA ASP A 154 25.01 13.35 19.72
C ASP A 154 24.84 11.83 19.61
N GLY A 155 24.17 11.39 18.51
CA GLY A 155 23.87 9.99 18.25
C GLY A 155 25.06 9.18 17.74
N PRO A 156 24.93 7.84 17.72
CA PRO A 156 26.00 6.94 17.28
C PRO A 156 26.56 7.25 15.90
N LEU A 157 25.71 7.76 14.98
CA LEU A 157 26.14 8.13 13.63
C LEU A 157 27.06 9.37 13.65
N ALA A 158 26.73 10.39 14.44
CA ALA A 158 27.55 11.59 14.59
C ALA A 158 28.89 11.25 15.24
N GLN A 159 28.88 10.46 16.31
CA GLN A 159 30.10 9.99 16.99
C GLN A 159 31.01 9.15 16.08
N LEU A 160 30.40 8.27 15.23
CA LEU A 160 31.17 7.48 14.27
C LEU A 160 31.88 8.37 13.24
N THR A 161 31.19 9.39 12.70
CA THR A 161 31.78 10.30 11.72
C THR A 161 32.87 11.17 12.34
N GLU A 162 32.70 11.62 13.59
CA GLU A 162 33.69 12.36 14.33
C GLU A 162 34.95 11.51 14.62
N SER A 163 34.77 10.24 15.03
CA SER A 163 35.87 9.30 15.26
C SER A 163 36.69 8.98 14.00
N LEU A 164 36.08 9.10 12.81
CA LEU A 164 36.74 8.94 11.51
C LEU A 164 37.40 10.25 11.00
N GLY A 165 37.37 11.34 11.81
CA GLY A 165 37.96 12.63 11.44
C GLY A 165 37.10 13.49 10.50
N PHE A 166 35.83 13.17 10.34
CA PHE A 166 34.88 13.97 9.57
C PHE A 166 34.05 14.88 10.49
N GLU A 167 33.45 15.92 9.92
CA GLU A 167 32.46 16.72 10.66
C GLU A 167 31.26 15.84 11.06
N PRO A 168 30.71 16.00 12.30
CA PRO A 168 29.56 15.23 12.76
C PRO A 168 28.36 15.41 11.83
N ILE A 169 27.88 14.35 11.25
CA ILE A 169 26.72 14.36 10.34
C ILE A 169 25.44 14.58 11.16
N ARG A 170 24.77 15.70 10.94
CA ARG A 170 23.49 16.06 11.58
C ARG A 170 22.34 15.84 10.61
N LEU A 171 21.76 14.65 10.64
CA LEU A 171 20.65 14.28 9.74
C LEU A 171 19.27 14.54 10.34
N LEU A 172 19.15 14.56 11.68
CA LEU A 172 17.86 14.74 12.35
C LEU A 172 17.21 16.07 11.93
N PHE A 173 15.90 16.08 11.79
CA PHE A 173 15.07 17.19 11.33
C PHE A 173 15.31 17.62 9.86
N THR A 174 15.68 16.66 9.02
CA THR A 174 15.82 16.85 7.57
C THR A 174 14.92 15.90 6.77
N ASN A 175 14.71 16.23 5.49
CA ASN A 175 14.01 15.32 4.56
C ASN A 175 14.74 13.96 4.43
N THR A 176 16.07 13.95 4.56
CA THR A 176 16.89 12.74 4.52
C THR A 176 16.59 11.82 5.70
N ALA A 177 16.43 12.36 6.91
CA ALA A 177 16.05 11.57 8.08
C ALA A 177 14.67 10.94 7.92
N ILE A 178 13.70 11.71 7.39
CA ILE A 178 12.37 11.19 7.07
C ILE A 178 12.49 10.05 6.06
N LEU A 179 13.25 10.25 4.98
CA LEU A 179 13.43 9.27 3.91
C LEU A 179 14.03 7.96 4.43
N ILE A 180 15.07 8.04 5.26
CA ILE A 180 15.68 6.87 5.92
C ILE A 180 14.64 6.13 6.76
N GLY A 181 13.89 6.84 7.61
CA GLY A 181 12.85 6.25 8.45
C GLY A 181 11.74 5.59 7.66
N LEU A 182 11.27 6.22 6.56
CA LEU A 182 10.23 5.68 5.68
C LEU A 182 10.74 4.45 4.91
N VAL A 183 11.93 4.52 4.33
CA VAL A 183 12.55 3.39 3.60
C VAL A 183 12.69 2.19 4.53
N TYR A 184 13.29 2.38 5.70
CA TYR A 184 13.41 1.31 6.69
C TYR A 184 12.06 0.72 7.10
N GLY A 185 11.07 1.59 7.34
CA GLY A 185 9.73 1.20 7.76
C GLY A 185 8.93 0.46 6.69
N TYR A 186 9.12 0.78 5.42
CA TYR A 186 8.32 0.22 4.32
C TYR A 186 9.05 -0.80 3.45
N LEU A 187 10.35 -1.03 3.66
CA LEU A 187 11.15 -1.99 2.88
C LEU A 187 10.51 -3.39 2.78
N PRO A 188 10.00 -4.01 3.87
CA PRO A 188 9.38 -5.33 3.79
C PRO A 188 8.11 -5.37 2.94
N PHE A 189 7.34 -4.28 2.89
CA PHE A 189 6.16 -4.18 2.02
C PHE A 189 6.51 -4.18 0.53
N MET A 190 7.75 -3.83 0.18
CA MET A 190 8.26 -3.97 -1.18
C MET A 190 8.85 -5.36 -1.42
N VAL A 191 9.63 -5.90 -0.46
CA VAL A 191 10.31 -7.20 -0.59
C VAL A 191 9.33 -8.34 -0.79
N LEU A 192 8.24 -8.40 0.02
CA LEU A 192 7.34 -9.54 0.03
C LEU A 192 6.57 -9.75 -1.28
N PRO A 193 5.93 -8.73 -1.90
CA PRO A 193 5.28 -8.91 -3.19
C PRO A 193 6.25 -9.22 -4.33
N LEU A 194 7.44 -8.59 -4.30
CA LEU A 194 8.49 -8.89 -5.27
C LEU A 194 8.97 -10.33 -5.16
N TYR A 195 9.24 -10.79 -3.94
CA TYR A 195 9.60 -12.17 -3.68
C TYR A 195 8.51 -13.14 -4.16
N ALA A 196 7.24 -12.89 -3.82
CA ALA A 196 6.13 -13.75 -4.22
C ALA A 196 5.96 -13.83 -5.75
N ALA A 197 6.22 -12.75 -6.48
CA ALA A 197 6.19 -12.75 -7.93
C ALA A 197 7.38 -13.52 -8.53
N LEU A 198 8.58 -13.34 -7.98
CA LEU A 198 9.81 -14.02 -8.43
C LEU A 198 9.82 -15.51 -8.06
N GLU A 199 9.23 -15.88 -6.92
CA GLU A 199 9.12 -17.29 -6.51
C GLU A 199 8.23 -18.12 -7.43
N ARG A 200 7.14 -17.51 -7.92
CA ARG A 200 6.20 -18.16 -8.84
C ARG A 200 6.66 -18.17 -10.29
N MET A 201 7.76 -17.49 -10.59
CA MET A 201 8.29 -17.41 -11.95
C MET A 201 8.86 -18.75 -12.38
N ASP A 202 8.58 -19.15 -13.61
CA ASP A 202 9.24 -20.30 -14.23
C ASP A 202 10.68 -19.94 -14.63
N TRP A 203 11.63 -20.44 -13.86
CA TRP A 203 13.05 -20.18 -14.06
C TRP A 203 13.62 -20.84 -15.32
N SER A 204 12.93 -21.86 -15.88
CA SER A 204 13.33 -22.48 -17.15
C SER A 204 13.33 -21.46 -18.30
N LEU A 205 12.49 -20.44 -18.25
CA LEU A 205 12.48 -19.33 -19.22
C LEU A 205 13.77 -18.51 -19.19
N VAL A 206 14.39 -18.36 -18.02
CA VAL A 206 15.68 -17.68 -17.88
C VAL A 206 16.80 -18.55 -18.42
N GLU A 207 16.74 -19.87 -18.20
CA GLU A 207 17.69 -20.86 -18.75
C GLU A 207 17.58 -20.91 -20.28
N ALA A 208 16.37 -21.04 -20.82
CA ALA A 208 16.11 -20.99 -22.27
C ALA A 208 16.64 -19.70 -22.93
N ALA A 209 16.49 -18.55 -22.26
CA ALA A 209 17.07 -17.30 -22.78
C ALA A 209 18.60 -17.36 -22.83
N ARG A 210 19.25 -18.01 -21.85
CA ARG A 210 20.71 -18.20 -21.85
C ARG A 210 21.17 -19.16 -22.92
N ASP A 211 20.42 -20.23 -23.19
CA ASP A 211 20.69 -21.17 -24.29
C ASP A 211 20.62 -20.47 -25.66
N LEU A 212 19.80 -19.40 -25.76
CA LEU A 212 19.74 -18.49 -26.91
C LEU A 212 20.81 -17.38 -26.88
N TYR A 213 21.94 -17.61 -26.19
CA TYR A 213 23.07 -16.68 -26.06
C TYR A 213 22.74 -15.33 -25.39
N ALA A 214 21.63 -15.23 -24.61
CA ALA A 214 21.38 -14.02 -23.85
C ALA A 214 22.34 -13.93 -22.64
N ASN A 215 23.03 -12.80 -22.53
CA ASN A 215 23.79 -12.51 -21.31
C ASN A 215 22.85 -12.26 -20.12
N GLY A 216 23.40 -12.25 -18.90
CA GLY A 216 22.60 -12.11 -17.65
C GLY A 216 21.71 -10.84 -17.63
N TRP A 217 22.21 -9.71 -18.19
CA TRP A 217 21.44 -8.47 -18.30
C TRP A 217 20.30 -8.57 -19.30
N THR A 218 20.52 -9.22 -20.43
CA THR A 218 19.49 -9.44 -21.46
C THR A 218 18.40 -10.37 -20.95
N ALA A 219 18.77 -11.48 -20.29
CA ALA A 219 17.82 -12.39 -19.65
C ALA A 219 17.01 -11.67 -18.56
N PHE A 220 17.66 -10.86 -17.73
CA PHE A 220 16.98 -10.03 -16.73
C PHE A 220 15.97 -9.07 -17.38
N ARG A 221 16.40 -8.25 -18.34
CA ARG A 221 15.56 -7.21 -18.95
C ARG A 221 14.40 -7.77 -19.77
N LYS A 222 14.63 -8.90 -20.49
CA LYS A 222 13.63 -9.47 -21.40
C LYS A 222 12.73 -10.53 -20.78
N VAL A 223 13.18 -11.21 -19.72
CA VAL A 223 12.44 -12.31 -19.08
C VAL A 223 12.07 -11.94 -17.65
N THR A 224 13.06 -11.79 -16.76
CA THR A 224 12.80 -11.64 -15.31
C THR A 224 12.01 -10.35 -14.99
N TRP A 225 12.44 -9.23 -15.52
CA TRP A 225 11.79 -7.93 -15.26
C TRP A 225 10.32 -7.89 -15.72
N PRO A 226 9.97 -8.30 -16.96
CA PRO A 226 8.56 -8.33 -17.39
C PRO A 226 7.70 -9.27 -16.55
N LEU A 227 8.18 -10.46 -16.20
CA LEU A 227 7.45 -11.44 -15.42
C LEU A 227 7.29 -11.02 -13.95
N SER A 228 8.22 -10.24 -13.40
CA SER A 228 8.14 -9.72 -12.03
C SER A 228 7.35 -8.41 -11.89
N ARG A 229 6.93 -7.76 -13.01
CA ARG A 229 6.16 -6.49 -12.98
C ARG A 229 4.96 -6.50 -12.04
N PRO A 230 4.12 -7.57 -11.97
CA PRO A 230 3.01 -7.58 -11.01
C PRO A 230 3.47 -7.41 -9.57
N GLY A 231 4.60 -8.03 -9.18
CA GLY A 231 5.21 -7.86 -7.86
C GLY A 231 5.76 -6.45 -7.63
N VAL A 232 6.45 -5.88 -8.63
CA VAL A 232 6.96 -4.48 -8.58
C VAL A 232 5.81 -3.51 -8.32
N ILE A 233 4.72 -3.67 -9.04
CA ILE A 233 3.59 -2.76 -8.98
C ILE A 233 2.85 -2.93 -7.65
N ALA A 234 2.57 -4.16 -7.21
CA ALA A 234 1.94 -4.43 -5.93
C ALA A 234 2.78 -3.87 -4.76
N GLY A 235 4.09 -4.12 -4.76
CA GLY A 235 5.02 -3.57 -3.76
C GLY A 235 5.08 -2.04 -3.80
N SER A 236 5.10 -1.44 -4.99
CA SER A 236 5.11 0.01 -5.13
C SER A 236 3.86 0.67 -4.54
N ILE A 237 2.68 0.10 -4.73
CA ILE A 237 1.44 0.59 -4.14
C ILE A 237 1.47 0.46 -2.61
N LEU A 238 1.92 -0.71 -2.10
CA LEU A 238 2.00 -0.97 -0.67
C LEU A 238 3.02 -0.09 0.05
N VAL A 239 3.99 0.48 -0.65
CA VAL A 239 4.95 1.45 -0.11
C VAL A 239 4.48 2.89 -0.33
N PHE A 240 4.04 3.24 -1.53
CA PHE A 240 3.70 4.61 -1.91
C PHE A 240 2.52 5.18 -1.12
N ILE A 241 1.40 4.41 -1.04
CA ILE A 241 0.18 4.90 -0.37
C ILE A 241 0.42 5.19 1.11
N PRO A 242 0.97 4.26 1.92
CA PRO A 242 1.24 4.56 3.32
C PRO A 242 2.32 5.62 3.54
N SER A 243 3.34 5.72 2.67
CA SER A 243 4.36 6.76 2.81
C SER A 243 3.81 8.17 2.53
N LEU A 244 2.86 8.32 1.60
CA LEU A 244 2.19 9.60 1.37
C LEU A 244 1.35 10.05 2.57
N GLY A 245 0.68 9.10 3.25
CA GLY A 245 -0.13 9.34 4.45
C GLY A 245 0.66 9.28 5.77
N ALA A 246 1.97 9.05 5.74
CA ALA A 246 2.78 8.94 6.95
C ALA A 246 2.76 10.23 7.78
N TYR A 247 2.56 10.08 9.10
CA TYR A 247 2.58 11.25 10.02
C TYR A 247 3.59 11.07 11.17
N VAL A 248 3.74 9.88 11.72
CA VAL A 248 4.60 9.63 12.89
C VAL A 248 6.09 9.82 12.54
N THR A 249 6.52 9.23 11.42
CA THR A 249 7.91 9.32 10.98
C THR A 249 8.31 10.79 10.67
N PRO A 250 7.52 11.56 9.88
CA PRO A 250 7.80 12.99 9.69
C PRO A 250 7.78 13.80 10.98
N ALA A 251 6.80 13.57 11.85
CA ALA A 251 6.70 14.29 13.12
C ALA A 251 7.90 14.07 14.05
N LEU A 252 8.44 12.83 14.08
CA LEU A 252 9.57 12.48 14.96
C LEU A 252 10.95 12.79 14.35
N LEU A 253 11.12 12.55 13.04
CA LEU A 253 12.42 12.67 12.37
C LEU A 253 12.58 13.98 11.57
N GLY A 254 11.48 14.58 11.12
CA GLY A 254 11.49 15.77 10.28
C GLY A 254 11.40 17.09 11.04
N GLY A 255 10.79 17.09 12.21
CA GLY A 255 10.54 18.31 12.98
C GLY A 255 9.62 19.31 12.27
N ALA A 256 9.51 20.53 12.82
CA ALA A 256 8.55 21.55 12.35
C ALA A 256 8.82 22.10 10.93
N ARG A 257 10.04 21.93 10.40
CA ARG A 257 10.43 22.48 9.10
C ARG A 257 10.09 21.57 7.91
N THR A 258 9.74 20.33 8.15
CA THR A 258 9.58 19.29 7.12
C THR A 258 8.21 18.60 7.22
N THR A 259 7.17 19.40 7.43
CA THR A 259 5.78 18.92 7.51
C THR A 259 5.37 18.23 6.21
N LEU A 260 4.80 17.02 6.31
CA LEU A 260 4.20 16.27 5.22
C LEU A 260 2.67 16.28 5.33
N LEU A 261 1.97 15.83 4.28
CA LEU A 261 0.50 15.84 4.22
C LEU A 261 -0.14 15.12 5.40
N GLY A 262 0.33 13.90 5.74
CA GLY A 262 -0.22 13.15 6.86
C GLY A 262 -0.05 13.88 8.19
N ASP A 263 1.14 14.42 8.47
CA ASP A 263 1.44 15.21 9.66
C ASP A 263 0.62 16.53 9.68
N TYR A 264 0.49 17.19 8.54
CA TYR A 264 -0.32 18.40 8.41
C TYR A 264 -1.80 18.14 8.71
N ILE A 265 -2.37 17.05 8.18
CA ILE A 265 -3.75 16.64 8.48
C ILE A 265 -3.93 16.42 9.98
N VAL A 266 -3.04 15.65 10.61
CA VAL A 266 -3.09 15.39 12.05
C VAL A 266 -2.99 16.68 12.86
N SER A 267 -2.12 17.61 12.45
CA SER A 267 -1.97 18.92 13.10
C SER A 267 -3.24 19.77 13.01
N GLN A 268 -3.99 19.70 11.89
CA GLN A 268 -5.28 20.40 11.77
C GLN A 268 -6.31 19.86 12.74
N PHE A 269 -6.36 18.53 12.98
CA PHE A 269 -7.30 17.95 13.93
C PHE A 269 -6.91 18.21 15.39
N LEU A 270 -5.64 18.00 15.74
CA LEU A 270 -5.20 18.00 17.13
C LEU A 270 -4.73 19.37 17.61
N ALA A 271 -3.84 20.04 16.87
CA ALA A 271 -3.23 21.29 17.29
C ALA A 271 -4.08 22.52 16.92
N ALA A 272 -4.44 22.64 15.64
CA ALA A 272 -5.22 23.77 15.13
C ALA A 272 -6.71 23.67 15.47
N ARG A 273 -7.21 22.48 15.86
CA ARG A 273 -8.64 22.20 16.11
C ARG A 273 -9.54 22.67 14.96
N ASN A 274 -9.04 22.50 13.73
CA ASN A 274 -9.74 22.88 12.50
C ASN A 274 -10.23 21.63 11.78
N GLN A 275 -11.21 20.95 12.38
CA GLN A 275 -11.76 19.69 11.87
C GLN A 275 -12.31 19.82 10.43
N PRO A 276 -13.03 20.88 10.03
CA PRO A 276 -13.50 21.03 8.66
C PRO A 276 -12.37 21.00 7.63
N PHE A 277 -11.31 21.76 7.86
CA PHE A 277 -10.19 21.82 6.93
C PHE A 277 -9.36 20.52 6.94
N GLY A 278 -9.13 19.93 8.12
CA GLY A 278 -8.48 18.61 8.24
C GLY A 278 -9.26 17.52 7.50
N SER A 279 -10.60 17.55 7.60
CA SER A 279 -11.48 16.62 6.87
C SER A 279 -11.44 16.86 5.36
N ALA A 280 -11.45 18.11 4.89
CA ALA A 280 -11.34 18.44 3.46
C ALA A 280 -9.99 17.95 2.87
N LEU A 281 -8.88 18.16 3.60
CA LEU A 281 -7.56 17.61 3.23
C LEU A 281 -7.58 16.09 3.15
N SER A 282 -8.18 15.42 4.16
CA SER A 282 -8.28 13.95 4.18
C SER A 282 -9.08 13.41 3.00
N VAL A 283 -10.24 14.04 2.70
CA VAL A 283 -11.08 13.67 1.54
C VAL A 283 -10.34 13.89 0.22
N ALA A 284 -9.63 15.01 0.08
CA ALA A 284 -8.85 15.29 -1.13
C ALA A 284 -7.74 14.25 -1.35
N VAL A 285 -6.95 13.95 -0.31
CA VAL A 285 -5.88 12.92 -0.39
C VAL A 285 -6.46 11.55 -0.69
N MET A 286 -7.54 11.17 0.00
CA MET A 286 -8.21 9.88 -0.22
C MET A 286 -8.76 9.77 -1.65
N SER A 287 -9.35 10.84 -2.19
CA SER A 287 -9.86 10.87 -3.57
C SER A 287 -8.75 10.71 -4.60
N VAL A 288 -7.62 11.41 -4.43
CA VAL A 288 -6.45 11.28 -5.31
C VAL A 288 -5.89 9.86 -5.26
N MET A 289 -5.75 9.28 -4.07
CA MET A 289 -5.28 7.90 -3.92
C MET A 289 -6.23 6.90 -4.55
N LEU A 290 -7.55 7.06 -4.35
CA LEU A 290 -8.56 6.19 -4.93
C LEU A 290 -8.52 6.23 -6.46
N VAL A 291 -8.43 7.42 -7.05
CA VAL A 291 -8.28 7.60 -8.51
C VAL A 291 -7.01 6.92 -9.02
N ALA A 292 -5.89 7.10 -8.33
CA ALA A 292 -4.62 6.46 -8.70
C ALA A 292 -4.73 4.93 -8.67
N VAL A 293 -5.36 4.37 -7.65
CA VAL A 293 -5.61 2.92 -7.51
C VAL A 293 -6.55 2.41 -8.60
N ILE A 294 -7.65 3.12 -8.91
CA ILE A 294 -8.58 2.74 -9.98
C ILE A 294 -7.89 2.75 -11.36
N ILE A 295 -7.11 3.80 -11.65
CA ILE A 295 -6.34 3.89 -12.89
C ILE A 295 -5.39 2.71 -13.01
N TYR A 296 -4.72 2.38 -11.91
CA TYR A 296 -3.81 1.25 -11.84
C TYR A 296 -4.50 -0.08 -12.17
N PHE A 297 -5.60 -0.40 -11.48
CA PHE A 297 -6.33 -1.65 -11.74
C PHE A 297 -6.88 -1.73 -13.18
N ARG A 298 -7.35 -0.61 -13.73
CA ARG A 298 -7.80 -0.56 -15.13
C ARG A 298 -6.66 -0.75 -16.14
N SER A 299 -5.48 -0.24 -15.84
CA SER A 299 -4.30 -0.38 -16.71
C SER A 299 -3.68 -1.78 -16.60
N GLY A 300 -3.69 -2.40 -15.43
CA GLY A 300 -3.16 -3.74 -15.21
C GLY A 300 -4.05 -4.85 -15.75
N ALA A 301 -5.38 -4.68 -15.71
CA ALA A 301 -6.33 -5.66 -16.22
C ALA A 301 -6.31 -5.84 -17.76
N LYS A 302 -5.68 -4.92 -18.50
CA LYS A 302 -5.53 -5.05 -19.97
C LYS A 302 -4.30 -5.84 -20.41
N ASN A 303 -3.39 -6.18 -19.48
CA ASN A 303 -2.11 -6.83 -19.76
C ASN A 303 -1.95 -8.20 -19.05
N LEU A 304 -3.02 -8.75 -18.48
CA LEU A 304 -3.20 -10.12 -18.00
C LEU A 304 -4.15 -10.88 -18.93
#